data_50f4802ee32ea5a2e226961ed8d834cd
#
_entry.id   50f4802ee32ea5a2e226961ed8d834cd
#
_cell.length_a   1.000
_cell.length_b   1.000
_cell.length_c   1.000
_cell.angle_alpha   90.00
_cell.angle_beta   90.00
_cell.angle_gamma   90.00
#
_symmetry.space_group_name_H-M   'P 1'
#
loop_
_entity.id
_entity.type
_entity.pdbx_description
1 polymer ?
#
loop_
_entity_poly.entity_id
_entity_poly.type
_entity_poly.pdbx_seq_one_letter_code
_entity_poly.pdbx_strand_id
1 'polypeptide(L)'
;MYETTVRILRGDRSGTRGHQEFRAQIDEGMMVLDVVHQVQSQHANDLAVRWNCKAGKCGSCSAEINGKPRLMCMTRVNELPKDQPITIEPMKRFPLIKDLVTDVSFNYRMNKTIPPFKPAPRPADGVYRMMQIDVDRIQEFHKCIECFLCQNVCHVMRDHGHEDFAGPRFFIRIAALAMHPLDTRSRLQQLKDAHGLGLCNITKCCTEVCPEHIHITDNAIIPLKERVAGAFYDPLAWIWRKVLGKQAEQKQAP
;
A
#
# COMPACT_ATOMS: atom_id res chain seq x y z
N MET A 1 -2.73 26.47 -23.31
CA MET A 1 -2.90 25.30 -24.21
C MET A 1 -1.59 25.03 -24.93
N TYR A 2 -1.07 23.81 -24.90
CA TYR A 2 0.12 23.36 -25.65
C TYR A 2 -0.01 21.87 -25.99
N GLU A 3 0.69 21.42 -27.02
CA GLU A 3 0.71 20.02 -27.42
C GLU A 3 1.89 19.29 -26.78
N THR A 4 1.69 18.05 -26.33
CA THR A 4 2.74 17.19 -25.81
C THR A 4 2.62 15.77 -26.33
N THR A 5 3.74 15.04 -26.30
CA THR A 5 3.76 13.61 -26.59
C THR A 5 3.44 12.82 -25.34
N VAL A 6 2.51 11.89 -25.44
CA VAL A 6 2.13 10.94 -24.40
C VAL A 6 2.53 9.54 -24.86
N ARG A 7 3.32 8.85 -24.07
CA ARG A 7 3.80 7.50 -24.34
C ARG A 7 3.15 6.53 -23.38
N ILE A 8 2.29 5.67 -23.87
CA ILE A 8 1.53 4.71 -23.05
C ILE A 8 1.98 3.28 -23.37
N LEU A 9 2.24 2.47 -22.35
CA LEU A 9 2.48 1.04 -22.55
C LEU A 9 1.19 0.35 -22.97
N ARG A 10 1.23 -0.32 -24.12
CA ARG A 10 0.13 -1.12 -24.67
C ARG A 10 0.51 -2.59 -24.69
N GLY A 11 -0.49 -3.44 -24.55
CA GLY A 11 -0.34 -4.90 -24.62
C GLY A 11 -1.11 -5.62 -23.53
N ASP A 12 -1.06 -6.93 -23.57
CA ASP A 12 -1.76 -7.83 -22.64
C ASP A 12 -0.88 -8.95 -22.10
N ARG A 13 -1.50 -9.96 -21.45
CA ARG A 13 -0.79 -11.12 -20.89
C ARG A 13 -0.17 -12.02 -21.95
N SER A 14 -0.74 -12.08 -23.14
CA SER A 14 -0.42 -13.08 -24.18
C SER A 14 0.49 -12.54 -25.28
N GLY A 15 0.62 -11.21 -25.39
CA GLY A 15 1.20 -10.57 -26.55
C GLY A 15 2.44 -9.73 -26.31
N THR A 16 2.89 -9.14 -27.40
CA THR A 16 4.00 -8.19 -27.41
C THR A 16 3.60 -6.92 -26.70
N ARG A 17 4.45 -6.47 -25.80
CA ARG A 17 4.28 -5.19 -25.10
C ARG A 17 5.16 -4.13 -25.74
N GLY A 18 4.61 -2.94 -25.93
CA GLY A 18 5.35 -1.83 -26.49
C GLY A 18 4.72 -0.50 -26.13
N HIS A 19 5.52 0.56 -26.18
CA HIS A 19 5.00 1.90 -26.02
C HIS A 19 4.40 2.39 -27.32
N GLN A 20 3.21 2.96 -27.22
CA GLN A 20 2.56 3.71 -28.29
C GLN A 20 2.58 5.19 -27.95
N GLU A 21 2.92 6.05 -28.92
CA GLU A 21 2.95 7.49 -28.76
C GLU A 21 1.68 8.12 -29.31
N PHE A 22 1.17 9.10 -28.58
CA PHE A 22 0.00 9.90 -28.93
C PHE A 22 0.31 11.38 -28.78
N ARG A 23 -0.39 12.22 -29.54
CA ARG A 23 -0.40 13.65 -29.33
C ARG A 23 -1.59 14.04 -28.48
N ALA A 24 -1.37 14.86 -27.46
CA ALA A 24 -2.43 15.34 -26.58
C ALA A 24 -2.34 16.86 -26.42
N GLN A 25 -3.50 17.50 -26.43
CA GLN A 25 -3.63 18.94 -26.12
C GLN A 25 -3.76 19.12 -24.62
N ILE A 26 -2.87 19.90 -24.04
CA ILE A 26 -2.83 20.13 -22.59
C ILE A 26 -3.33 21.52 -22.27
N ASP A 27 -4.35 21.58 -21.44
CA ASP A 27 -4.86 22.80 -20.83
C ASP A 27 -4.31 22.98 -19.41
N GLU A 28 -4.39 24.20 -18.92
CA GLU A 28 -4.01 24.52 -17.55
C GLU A 28 -4.87 23.71 -16.54
N GLY A 29 -4.21 23.08 -15.59
CA GLY A 29 -4.89 22.31 -14.54
C GLY A 29 -5.26 20.87 -14.90
N MET A 30 -5.02 20.40 -16.13
CA MET A 30 -5.27 19.00 -16.50
C MET A 30 -4.47 18.03 -15.63
N MET A 31 -5.13 16.93 -15.26
CA MET A 31 -4.53 15.78 -14.61
C MET A 31 -4.10 14.74 -15.66
N VAL A 32 -3.13 13.90 -15.31
CA VAL A 32 -2.68 12.81 -16.19
C VAL A 32 -3.86 11.90 -16.59
N LEU A 33 -4.84 11.68 -15.70
CA LEU A 33 -6.03 10.90 -16.02
C LEU A 33 -6.88 11.53 -17.13
N ASP A 34 -6.98 12.86 -17.18
CA ASP A 34 -7.71 13.57 -18.23
C ASP A 34 -7.02 13.39 -19.59
N VAL A 35 -5.69 13.42 -19.59
CA VAL A 35 -4.90 13.14 -20.79
C VAL A 35 -5.11 11.70 -21.28
N VAL A 36 -5.14 10.71 -20.37
CA VAL A 36 -5.44 9.32 -20.73
C VAL A 36 -6.84 9.19 -21.33
N HIS A 37 -7.84 9.88 -20.78
CA HIS A 37 -9.20 9.90 -21.34
C HIS A 37 -9.25 10.59 -22.71
N GLN A 38 -8.48 11.65 -22.93
CA GLN A 38 -8.37 12.28 -24.23
C GLN A 38 -7.79 11.30 -25.26
N VAL A 39 -6.70 10.60 -24.92
CA VAL A 39 -6.13 9.57 -25.79
C VAL A 39 -7.14 8.47 -26.07
N GLN A 40 -7.87 8.00 -25.03
CA GLN A 40 -8.87 6.95 -25.17
C GLN A 40 -10.01 7.38 -26.10
N SER A 41 -10.49 8.61 -26.00
CA SER A 41 -11.61 9.09 -26.80
C SER A 41 -11.24 9.43 -28.26
N GLN A 42 -10.02 9.91 -28.50
CA GLN A 42 -9.61 10.44 -29.79
C GLN A 42 -8.76 9.48 -30.62
N HIS A 43 -7.98 8.60 -29.97
CA HIS A 43 -6.93 7.84 -30.65
C HIS A 43 -6.99 6.33 -30.39
N ALA A 44 -7.40 5.89 -29.20
CA ALA A 44 -7.29 4.51 -28.78
C ALA A 44 -8.50 4.08 -27.91
N ASN A 45 -9.65 3.90 -28.52
CA ASN A 45 -10.91 3.54 -27.82
C ASN A 45 -10.82 2.20 -27.06
N ASP A 46 -9.86 1.33 -27.43
CA ASP A 46 -9.59 0.06 -26.80
C ASP A 46 -8.60 0.12 -25.63
N LEU A 47 -8.06 1.31 -25.32
CA LEU A 47 -7.12 1.53 -24.23
C LEU A 47 -7.74 1.14 -22.88
N ALA A 48 -7.20 0.09 -22.25
CA ALA A 48 -7.67 -0.35 -20.95
C ALA A 48 -7.07 0.52 -19.84
N VAL A 49 -7.94 1.16 -19.09
CA VAL A 49 -7.59 1.99 -17.93
C VAL A 49 -8.58 1.76 -16.79
N ARG A 50 -8.09 1.72 -15.56
CA ARG A 50 -8.94 1.62 -14.36
C ARG A 50 -9.02 2.98 -13.67
N TRP A 51 -10.24 3.45 -13.45
CA TRP A 51 -10.50 4.67 -12.71
C TRP A 51 -11.92 4.67 -12.11
N ASN A 52 -12.21 5.59 -11.17
CA ASN A 52 -13.54 5.72 -10.61
C ASN A 52 -13.81 7.16 -10.12
N CYS A 53 -13.18 7.59 -9.00
CA CYS A 53 -13.60 8.80 -8.28
C CYS A 53 -13.08 10.12 -8.85
N LYS A 54 -11.96 10.14 -9.58
CA LYS A 54 -11.21 11.34 -10.03
C LYS A 54 -10.77 12.31 -8.92
N ALA A 55 -10.81 11.89 -7.65
CA ALA A 55 -10.60 12.75 -6.47
C ALA A 55 -9.60 12.16 -5.46
N GLY A 56 -8.72 11.25 -5.88
CA GLY A 56 -7.70 10.67 -5.01
C GLY A 56 -8.23 9.76 -3.88
N LYS A 57 -9.49 9.27 -3.93
CA LYS A 57 -10.12 8.55 -2.81
C LYS A 57 -10.36 7.06 -3.04
N CYS A 58 -10.26 6.57 -4.27
CA CYS A 58 -10.56 5.16 -4.57
C CYS A 58 -9.32 4.30 -4.91
N GLY A 59 -8.16 4.92 -5.11
CA GLY A 59 -6.92 4.21 -5.45
C GLY A 59 -6.90 3.51 -6.81
N SER A 60 -7.98 3.56 -7.61
CA SER A 60 -8.11 2.75 -8.83
C SER A 60 -7.19 3.17 -9.97
N CYS A 61 -6.88 4.47 -10.08
CA CYS A 61 -6.10 5.03 -11.18
C CYS A 61 -4.58 5.04 -10.92
N SER A 62 -4.08 4.08 -10.16
CA SER A 62 -2.65 3.93 -9.88
C SER A 62 -1.89 3.49 -11.12
N ALA A 63 -0.80 4.19 -11.43
CA ALA A 63 0.10 3.91 -12.56
C ALA A 63 1.53 4.38 -12.25
N GLU A 64 2.49 4.00 -13.08
CA GLU A 64 3.80 4.65 -13.12
C GLU A 64 3.78 5.81 -14.11
N ILE A 65 4.02 7.01 -13.64
CA ILE A 65 4.07 8.23 -14.44
C ILE A 65 5.51 8.74 -14.43
N ASN A 66 6.13 8.77 -15.60
CA ASN A 66 7.57 9.09 -15.75
C ASN A 66 8.43 8.27 -14.76
N GLY A 67 8.15 6.97 -14.65
CA GLY A 67 8.86 6.03 -13.78
C GLY A 67 8.57 6.15 -12.27
N LYS A 68 7.63 6.99 -11.87
CA LYS A 68 7.23 7.15 -10.46
C LYS A 68 5.80 6.66 -10.23
N PRO A 69 5.56 5.77 -9.22
CA PRO A 69 4.21 5.35 -8.88
C PRO A 69 3.38 6.50 -8.35
N ARG A 70 2.25 6.80 -9.01
CA ARG A 70 1.36 7.92 -8.66
C ARG A 70 -0.10 7.61 -9.01
N LEU A 71 -1.03 8.37 -8.45
CA LEU A 71 -2.42 8.40 -8.89
C LEU A 71 -2.55 9.32 -10.10
N MET A 72 -3.03 8.81 -11.23
CA MET A 72 -3.23 9.62 -12.44
C MET A 72 -4.17 10.81 -12.21
N CYS A 73 -5.21 10.65 -11.37
CA CYS A 73 -6.16 11.71 -11.07
C CYS A 73 -5.62 12.81 -10.13
N MET A 74 -4.47 12.59 -9.49
CA MET A 74 -3.84 13.55 -8.57
C MET A 74 -2.52 14.11 -9.10
N THR A 75 -2.04 13.60 -10.24
CA THR A 75 -0.81 14.07 -10.86
C THR A 75 -1.14 15.15 -11.88
N ARG A 76 -0.76 16.39 -11.59
CA ARG A 76 -0.93 17.53 -12.50
C ARG A 76 0.08 17.45 -13.62
N VAL A 77 -0.37 17.69 -14.85
CA VAL A 77 0.51 17.67 -16.03
C VAL A 77 1.55 18.78 -15.98
N ASN A 78 1.22 19.94 -15.46
CA ASN A 78 2.14 21.07 -15.32
C ASN A 78 3.27 20.86 -14.29
N GLU A 79 3.18 19.84 -13.42
CA GLU A 79 4.24 19.43 -12.49
C GLU A 79 5.23 18.44 -13.13
N LEU A 80 4.92 17.96 -14.31
CA LEU A 80 5.81 17.06 -15.06
C LEU A 80 6.78 17.86 -15.94
N PRO A 81 7.99 17.33 -16.22
CA PRO A 81 8.93 17.94 -17.13
C PRO A 81 8.30 18.14 -18.51
N LYS A 82 8.45 19.35 -19.08
CA LYS A 82 7.86 19.72 -20.38
C LYS A 82 8.74 19.34 -21.59
N ASP A 83 9.99 19.05 -21.34
CA ASP A 83 11.03 18.73 -22.34
C ASP A 83 11.06 17.25 -22.73
N GLN A 84 10.23 16.43 -22.11
CA GLN A 84 10.16 14.99 -22.37
C GLN A 84 8.70 14.50 -22.46
N PRO A 85 8.47 13.39 -23.17
CA PRO A 85 7.14 12.77 -23.24
C PRO A 85 6.58 12.39 -21.86
N ILE A 86 5.28 12.49 -21.68
CA ILE A 86 4.61 11.93 -20.49
C ILE A 86 4.51 10.42 -20.69
N THR A 87 5.31 9.66 -19.94
CA THR A 87 5.30 8.20 -20.01
C THR A 87 4.36 7.64 -18.95
N ILE A 88 3.41 6.80 -19.37
CA ILE A 88 2.42 6.18 -18.50
C ILE A 88 2.48 4.67 -18.68
N GLU A 89 2.77 3.97 -17.58
CA GLU A 89 2.93 2.52 -17.54
C GLU A 89 2.09 1.91 -16.43
N PRO A 90 1.68 0.63 -16.55
CA PRO A 90 1.01 -0.07 -15.45
C PRO A 90 1.94 -0.23 -14.24
N MET A 91 1.36 -0.53 -13.09
CA MET A 91 2.13 -0.87 -11.89
C MET A 91 2.98 -2.13 -12.13
N LYS A 92 4.30 -2.00 -12.18
CA LYS A 92 5.25 -3.05 -12.60
C LYS A 92 5.30 -4.27 -11.68
N ARG A 93 4.89 -4.12 -10.41
CA ARG A 93 4.92 -5.21 -9.42
C ARG A 93 3.75 -6.19 -9.53
N PHE A 94 2.73 -5.84 -10.31
CA PHE A 94 1.55 -6.66 -10.47
C PHE A 94 1.47 -7.25 -11.88
N PRO A 95 0.94 -8.48 -12.04
CA PRO A 95 0.77 -9.07 -13.35
C PRO A 95 -0.10 -8.17 -14.24
N LEU A 96 0.36 -7.95 -15.48
CA LEU A 96 -0.41 -7.18 -16.45
C LEU A 96 -1.67 -7.95 -16.86
N ILE A 97 -2.80 -7.24 -16.91
CA ILE A 97 -4.02 -7.73 -17.55
C ILE A 97 -4.09 -7.20 -18.99
N LYS A 98 -4.17 -5.89 -19.15
CA LYS A 98 -4.14 -5.19 -20.43
C LYS A 98 -3.75 -3.72 -20.21
N ASP A 99 -2.85 -3.20 -21.03
CA ASP A 99 -2.38 -1.80 -21.06
C ASP A 99 -2.02 -1.25 -19.66
N LEU A 100 -2.86 -0.40 -19.07
CA LEU A 100 -2.65 0.19 -17.74
C LEU A 100 -3.32 -0.61 -16.60
N VAL A 101 -3.99 -1.72 -16.91
CA VAL A 101 -4.72 -2.53 -15.93
C VAL A 101 -3.89 -3.73 -15.48
N THR A 102 -3.70 -3.85 -14.16
CA THR A 102 -2.95 -4.94 -13.53
C THR A 102 -3.81 -5.77 -12.58
N ASP A 103 -3.36 -7.00 -12.30
CA ASP A 103 -4.00 -7.92 -11.36
C ASP A 103 -3.49 -7.67 -9.94
N VAL A 104 -4.31 -7.02 -9.14
CA VAL A 104 -4.03 -6.70 -7.74
C VAL A 104 -4.62 -7.71 -6.74
N SER A 105 -5.11 -8.85 -7.21
CA SER A 105 -5.80 -9.89 -6.42
C SER A 105 -4.94 -10.42 -5.26
N PHE A 106 -3.62 -10.43 -5.40
CA PHE A 106 -2.69 -10.82 -4.34
C PHE A 106 -3.02 -10.09 -3.03
N ASN A 107 -3.21 -8.78 -3.08
CA ASN A 107 -3.45 -7.97 -1.89
C ASN A 107 -4.73 -8.40 -1.14
N TYR A 108 -5.77 -8.78 -1.86
CA TYR A 108 -7.03 -9.24 -1.27
C TYR A 108 -6.92 -10.66 -0.72
N ARG A 109 -6.15 -11.53 -1.37
CA ARG A 109 -5.84 -12.86 -0.81
C ARG A 109 -5.06 -12.73 0.50
N MET A 110 -4.05 -11.86 0.55
CA MET A 110 -3.29 -11.59 1.77
C MET A 110 -4.16 -11.03 2.90
N ASN A 111 -5.12 -10.16 2.60
CA ASN A 111 -6.05 -9.65 3.62
C ASN A 111 -6.85 -10.75 4.31
N LYS A 112 -7.25 -11.79 3.58
CA LYS A 112 -8.00 -12.91 4.15
C LYS A 112 -7.20 -13.70 5.18
N THR A 113 -5.88 -13.58 5.18
CA THR A 113 -5.01 -14.24 6.17
C THR A 113 -4.91 -13.48 7.49
N ILE A 114 -5.38 -12.23 7.54
CA ILE A 114 -5.37 -11.43 8.76
C ILE A 114 -6.50 -11.93 9.69
N PRO A 115 -6.17 -12.44 10.88
CA PRO A 115 -7.19 -12.83 11.84
C PRO A 115 -8.08 -11.65 12.23
N PRO A 116 -9.41 -11.81 12.28
CA PRO A 116 -10.32 -10.71 12.56
C PRO A 116 -10.13 -10.14 13.96
N PHE A 117 -10.64 -8.94 14.17
CA PHE A 117 -10.70 -8.27 15.46
C PHE A 117 -11.39 -9.18 16.50
N LYS A 118 -10.79 -9.27 17.71
CA LYS A 118 -11.37 -9.97 18.85
C LYS A 118 -11.55 -8.98 19.99
N PRO A 119 -12.78 -8.51 20.24
CA PRO A 119 -13.02 -7.49 21.27
C PRO A 119 -12.63 -7.97 22.65
N ALA A 120 -12.19 -7.05 23.49
CA ALA A 120 -12.07 -7.27 24.93
C ALA A 120 -13.44 -7.62 25.54
N PRO A 121 -13.49 -8.29 26.71
CA PRO A 121 -14.74 -8.49 27.43
C PRO A 121 -15.49 -7.19 27.62
N ARG A 122 -16.80 -7.23 27.45
CA ARG A 122 -17.64 -6.03 27.61
C ARG A 122 -17.56 -5.51 29.05
N PRO A 123 -17.26 -4.23 29.26
CA PRO A 123 -17.26 -3.63 30.60
C PRO A 123 -18.65 -3.75 31.27
N ALA A 124 -18.69 -3.68 32.62
CA ALA A 124 -19.93 -3.83 33.38
C ALA A 124 -20.99 -2.75 33.02
N ASP A 125 -20.53 -1.54 32.67
CA ASP A 125 -21.39 -0.43 32.22
C ASP A 125 -21.77 -0.52 30.72
N GLY A 126 -21.28 -1.52 30.02
CA GLY A 126 -21.58 -1.77 28.61
C GLY A 126 -20.90 -0.84 27.61
N VAL A 127 -20.01 0.07 28.05
CA VAL A 127 -19.37 1.09 27.21
C VAL A 127 -17.88 0.84 27.05
N TYR A 128 -17.44 0.61 25.82
CA TYR A 128 -16.02 0.56 25.50
C TYR A 128 -15.44 1.99 25.46
N ARG A 129 -14.31 2.17 26.12
CA ARG A 129 -13.59 3.44 26.14
C ARG A 129 -12.18 3.25 25.64
N MET A 130 -11.67 4.23 24.91
CA MET A 130 -10.30 4.29 24.42
C MET A 130 -9.70 5.63 24.82
N MET A 131 -8.42 5.62 25.16
CA MET A 131 -7.70 6.88 25.36
C MET A 131 -7.42 7.52 23.99
N GLN A 132 -7.42 8.86 23.94
CA GLN A 132 -7.17 9.60 22.70
C GLN A 132 -5.84 9.22 22.07
N ILE A 133 -4.80 9.00 22.85
CA ILE A 133 -3.48 8.58 22.36
C ILE A 133 -3.53 7.23 21.61
N ASP A 134 -4.40 6.30 22.02
CA ASP A 134 -4.56 5.02 21.33
C ASP A 134 -5.35 5.18 20.04
N VAL A 135 -6.35 6.08 20.03
CA VAL A 135 -7.08 6.43 18.81
C VAL A 135 -6.12 7.06 17.80
N ASP A 136 -5.34 8.04 18.21
CA ASP A 136 -4.38 8.73 17.34
C ASP A 136 -3.35 7.79 16.73
N ARG A 137 -2.90 6.80 17.50
CA ARG A 137 -1.94 5.78 17.05
C ARG A 137 -2.45 4.93 15.89
N ILE A 138 -3.74 4.60 15.87
CA ILE A 138 -4.33 3.67 14.88
C ILE A 138 -5.10 4.40 13.77
N GLN A 139 -5.56 5.62 14.00
CA GLN A 139 -6.43 6.37 13.10
C GLN A 139 -5.76 6.62 11.73
N GLU A 140 -4.45 6.86 11.73
CA GLU A 140 -3.68 7.08 10.51
C GLU A 140 -3.83 5.93 9.51
N PHE A 141 -3.87 4.68 9.98
CA PHE A 141 -3.96 3.50 9.13
C PHE A 141 -5.31 3.36 8.41
N HIS A 142 -6.36 3.95 8.95
CA HIS A 142 -7.69 3.94 8.33
C HIS A 142 -7.79 4.86 7.10
N LYS A 143 -6.84 5.78 6.90
CA LYS A 143 -6.75 6.61 5.70
C LYS A 143 -6.40 5.82 4.43
N CYS A 144 -5.95 4.57 4.55
CA CYS A 144 -5.50 3.76 3.42
C CYS A 144 -6.62 3.51 2.40
N ILE A 145 -6.47 4.06 1.19
CA ILE A 145 -7.41 3.93 0.06
C ILE A 145 -7.14 2.73 -0.84
N GLU A 146 -6.22 1.86 -0.46
CA GLU A 146 -5.86 0.62 -1.20
C GLU A 146 -5.40 0.86 -2.65
N CYS A 147 -4.66 1.93 -2.87
CA CYS A 147 -4.08 2.27 -4.17
C CYS A 147 -2.91 1.36 -4.58
N PHE A 148 -2.29 0.67 -3.65
CA PHE A 148 -1.15 -0.24 -3.83
C PHE A 148 0.14 0.41 -4.38
N LEU A 149 0.26 1.72 -4.41
CA LEU A 149 1.49 2.41 -4.82
C LEU A 149 2.68 2.03 -3.92
N CYS A 150 2.43 1.89 -2.61
CA CYS A 150 3.44 1.43 -1.65
C CYS A 150 3.93 0.00 -1.92
N GLN A 151 3.05 -0.89 -2.44
CA GLN A 151 3.42 -2.22 -2.90
C GLN A 151 4.26 -2.14 -4.18
N ASN A 152 3.86 -1.27 -5.11
CA ASN A 152 4.53 -1.13 -6.40
C ASN A 152 5.97 -0.60 -6.27
N VAL A 153 6.22 0.34 -5.36
CA VAL A 153 7.56 0.92 -5.16
C VAL A 153 8.49 0.04 -4.32
N CYS A 154 7.95 -0.94 -3.60
CA CYS A 154 8.72 -1.72 -2.63
C CYS A 154 9.75 -2.62 -3.32
N HIS A 155 11.04 -2.34 -3.10
CA HIS A 155 12.12 -3.14 -3.65
C HIS A 155 12.21 -4.54 -3.00
N VAL A 156 11.81 -4.69 -1.73
CA VAL A 156 11.75 -6.02 -1.08
C VAL A 156 10.75 -6.93 -1.82
N MET A 157 9.57 -6.40 -2.20
CA MET A 157 8.62 -7.15 -3.02
C MET A 157 9.15 -7.44 -4.43
N ARG A 158 10.04 -6.60 -4.95
CA ARG A 158 10.70 -6.83 -6.24
C ARG A 158 11.67 -8.00 -6.17
N ASP A 159 12.44 -8.09 -5.09
CA ASP A 159 13.55 -9.02 -4.96
C ASP A 159 13.11 -10.38 -4.39
N HIS A 160 12.18 -10.40 -3.43
CA HIS A 160 11.66 -11.61 -2.77
C HIS A 160 10.32 -12.11 -3.29
N GLY A 161 9.65 -11.34 -4.17
CA GLY A 161 8.32 -11.70 -4.67
C GLY A 161 7.21 -11.55 -3.65
N HIS A 162 6.05 -12.11 -3.99
CA HIS A 162 4.83 -11.97 -3.18
C HIS A 162 4.68 -13.08 -2.13
N GLU A 163 5.39 -14.18 -2.27
CA GLU A 163 5.24 -15.35 -1.39
C GLU A 163 5.92 -15.13 -0.05
N ASP A 164 7.12 -14.54 -0.06
CA ASP A 164 7.93 -14.37 1.15
C ASP A 164 7.64 -13.07 1.89
N PHE A 165 7.06 -12.07 1.25
CA PHE A 165 6.84 -10.74 1.81
C PHE A 165 5.46 -10.19 1.49
N ALA A 166 4.62 -10.05 2.50
CA ALA A 166 3.24 -9.58 2.35
C ALA A 166 3.12 -8.11 1.89
N GLY A 167 4.15 -7.31 2.13
CA GLY A 167 4.26 -5.93 1.66
C GLY A 167 3.68 -4.86 2.59
N PRO A 168 4.04 -3.59 2.34
CA PRO A 168 3.73 -2.48 3.24
C PRO A 168 2.24 -2.25 3.46
N ARG A 169 1.41 -2.42 2.45
CA ARG A 169 -0.06 -2.28 2.60
C ARG A 169 -0.64 -3.30 3.56
N PHE A 170 -0.15 -4.54 3.54
CA PHE A 170 -0.57 -5.58 4.47
C PHE A 170 -0.22 -5.18 5.92
N PHE A 171 1.00 -4.66 6.14
CA PHE A 171 1.45 -4.26 7.47
C PHE A 171 0.66 -3.08 8.04
N ILE A 172 0.15 -2.16 7.21
CA ILE A 172 -0.78 -1.12 7.66
C ILE A 172 -2.05 -1.77 8.24
N ARG A 173 -2.64 -2.73 7.55
CA ARG A 173 -3.88 -3.38 7.99
C ARG A 173 -3.70 -4.16 9.27
N ILE A 174 -2.61 -4.92 9.37
CA ILE A 174 -2.35 -5.68 10.59
C ILE A 174 -1.94 -4.77 11.75
N ALA A 175 -1.25 -3.66 11.50
CA ALA A 175 -0.90 -2.67 12.50
C ALA A 175 -2.14 -2.02 13.13
N ALA A 176 -3.13 -1.66 12.31
CA ALA A 176 -4.40 -1.12 12.80
C ALA A 176 -5.09 -2.04 13.82
N LEU A 177 -4.97 -3.36 13.64
CA LEU A 177 -5.53 -4.35 14.56
C LEU A 177 -4.58 -4.64 15.73
N ALA A 178 -3.29 -4.87 15.45
CA ALA A 178 -2.31 -5.26 16.47
C ALA A 178 -2.04 -4.15 17.50
N MET A 179 -2.27 -2.90 17.12
CA MET A 179 -2.11 -1.74 18.02
C MET A 179 -3.43 -1.24 18.61
N HIS A 180 -4.55 -1.88 18.27
CA HIS A 180 -5.85 -1.49 18.80
C HIS A 180 -6.00 -1.90 20.27
N PRO A 181 -6.29 -0.99 21.21
CA PRO A 181 -6.28 -1.28 22.65
C PRO A 181 -7.39 -2.28 23.07
N LEU A 182 -8.46 -2.36 22.29
CA LEU A 182 -9.58 -3.27 22.56
C LEU A 182 -9.47 -4.61 21.79
N ASP A 183 -8.41 -4.83 21.03
CA ASP A 183 -8.17 -6.11 20.37
C ASP A 183 -7.33 -7.03 21.25
N THR A 184 -7.90 -8.15 21.68
CA THR A 184 -7.25 -9.12 22.54
C THR A 184 -6.46 -10.20 21.78
N ARG A 185 -6.48 -10.15 20.45
CA ARG A 185 -5.81 -11.15 19.61
C ARG A 185 -4.36 -10.78 19.33
N SER A 186 -3.44 -11.64 19.74
CA SER A 186 -2.04 -11.53 19.31
C SER A 186 -1.87 -11.99 17.85
N ARG A 187 -1.12 -11.22 17.06
CA ARG A 187 -0.74 -11.54 15.67
C ARG A 187 0.77 -11.66 15.49
N LEU A 188 1.53 -11.61 16.60
CA LEU A 188 2.99 -11.54 16.56
C LEU A 188 3.64 -12.78 15.96
N GLN A 189 3.09 -13.99 16.29
CA GLN A 189 3.59 -15.24 15.72
C GLN A 189 3.43 -15.25 14.18
N GLN A 190 2.27 -14.85 13.69
CA GLN A 190 2.00 -14.79 12.27
C GLN A 190 2.91 -13.77 11.55
N LEU A 191 3.12 -12.60 12.16
CA LEU A 191 4.05 -11.58 11.63
C LEU A 191 5.49 -12.09 11.53
N LYS A 192 5.90 -12.88 12.51
CA LYS A 192 7.25 -13.48 12.54
C LYS A 192 7.43 -14.53 11.44
N ASP A 193 6.48 -15.48 11.32
CA ASP A 193 6.71 -16.72 10.59
C ASP A 193 6.11 -16.72 9.16
N ALA A 194 5.04 -15.96 8.91
CA ALA A 194 4.26 -16.14 7.69
C ALA A 194 4.27 -14.94 6.73
N HIS A 195 4.69 -13.76 7.14
CA HIS A 195 4.50 -12.54 6.35
C HIS A 195 5.77 -11.77 6.03
N GLY A 196 6.93 -12.33 6.40
CA GLY A 196 8.23 -11.77 6.03
C GLY A 196 8.50 -10.37 6.59
N LEU A 197 7.92 -10.00 7.75
CA LEU A 197 8.13 -8.68 8.35
C LEU A 197 9.64 -8.37 8.54
N GLY A 198 10.44 -9.40 8.83
CA GLY A 198 11.88 -9.30 8.98
C GLY A 198 12.61 -8.80 7.74
N LEU A 199 12.11 -9.10 6.55
CA LEU A 199 12.74 -8.74 5.27
C LEU A 199 12.72 -7.24 4.96
N CYS A 200 11.83 -6.46 5.61
CA CYS A 200 11.80 -5.02 5.40
C CYS A 200 13.07 -4.35 5.93
N ASN A 201 13.80 -3.64 5.07
CA ASN A 201 15.05 -2.93 5.40
C ASN A 201 14.86 -1.42 5.67
N ILE A 202 13.61 -0.97 5.85
CA ILE A 202 13.27 0.37 6.37
C ILE A 202 13.73 1.53 5.44
N THR A 203 13.71 1.35 4.12
CA THR A 203 14.09 2.40 3.15
C THR A 203 13.06 3.52 2.98
N LYS A 204 11.89 3.41 3.59
CA LYS A 204 10.79 4.40 3.57
C LYS A 204 10.16 4.71 2.21
N CYS A 205 10.56 4.06 1.12
CA CYS A 205 9.98 4.28 -0.20
C CYS A 205 8.45 4.14 -0.25
N CYS A 206 7.89 3.25 0.57
CA CYS A 206 6.44 3.07 0.70
C CYS A 206 5.75 4.29 1.36
N THR A 207 6.39 4.94 2.33
CA THR A 207 5.89 6.15 2.97
C THR A 207 5.90 7.33 2.00
N GLU A 208 6.97 7.47 1.20
CA GLU A 208 7.15 8.58 0.25
C GLU A 208 6.07 8.63 -0.83
N VAL A 209 5.62 7.46 -1.32
CA VAL A 209 4.63 7.40 -2.41
C VAL A 209 3.18 7.38 -1.91
N CYS A 210 2.95 7.42 -0.60
CA CYS A 210 1.60 7.31 -0.05
C CYS A 210 0.79 8.59 -0.31
N PRO A 211 -0.30 8.56 -1.11
CA PRO A 211 -1.09 9.74 -1.41
C PRO A 211 -1.92 10.24 -0.21
N GLU A 212 -2.12 9.40 0.80
CA GLU A 212 -2.80 9.75 2.05
C GLU A 212 -1.80 10.09 3.19
N HIS A 213 -0.51 10.23 2.85
CA HIS A 213 0.57 10.62 3.78
C HIS A 213 0.67 9.74 5.03
N ILE A 214 0.40 8.43 4.89
CA ILE A 214 0.55 7.48 5.98
C ILE A 214 2.04 7.22 6.22
N HIS A 215 2.52 7.38 7.43
CA HIS A 215 3.89 7.06 7.84
C HIS A 215 4.07 5.54 8.00
N ILE A 216 3.97 4.82 6.87
CA ILE A 216 3.90 3.36 6.82
C ILE A 216 5.06 2.71 7.54
N THR A 217 6.28 3.20 7.30
CA THR A 217 7.48 2.64 7.90
C THR A 217 7.57 2.95 9.38
N ASP A 218 7.42 4.23 9.74
CA ASP A 218 7.66 4.70 11.12
C ASP A 218 6.54 4.29 12.07
N ASN A 219 5.29 4.40 11.65
CA ASN A 219 4.15 4.17 12.54
C ASN A 219 3.59 2.74 12.48
N ALA A 220 3.84 2.00 11.39
CA ALA A 220 3.37 0.61 11.29
C ALA A 220 4.51 -0.42 11.33
N ILE A 221 5.46 -0.38 10.38
CA ILE A 221 6.44 -1.46 10.21
C ILE A 221 7.43 -1.52 11.37
N ILE A 222 8.02 -0.38 11.77
CA ILE A 222 8.99 -0.33 12.87
C ILE A 222 8.35 -0.82 14.18
N PRO A 223 7.19 -0.27 14.62
CA PRO A 223 6.56 -0.76 15.85
C PRO A 223 6.15 -2.24 15.80
N LEU A 224 5.75 -2.78 14.64
CA LEU A 224 5.49 -4.21 14.51
C LEU A 224 6.77 -5.04 14.64
N LYS A 225 7.88 -4.59 14.07
CA LYS A 225 9.20 -5.25 14.24
C LYS A 225 9.66 -5.24 15.70
N GLU A 226 9.53 -4.11 16.37
CA GLU A 226 9.89 -3.97 17.79
C GLU A 226 9.06 -4.91 18.68
N ARG A 227 7.75 -4.99 18.42
CA ARG A 227 6.86 -5.92 19.15
C ARG A 227 7.24 -7.38 18.92
N VAL A 228 7.58 -7.77 17.68
CA VAL A 228 8.07 -9.12 17.38
C VAL A 228 9.41 -9.36 18.05
N ALA A 229 10.34 -8.40 17.99
CA ALA A 229 11.64 -8.51 18.64
C ALA A 229 11.52 -8.68 20.15
N GLY A 230 10.75 -7.84 20.82
CA GLY A 230 10.52 -7.94 22.27
C GLY A 230 9.81 -9.23 22.69
N ALA A 231 8.85 -9.72 21.85
CA ALA A 231 8.15 -10.96 22.18
C ALA A 231 9.00 -12.23 22.03
N PHE A 232 9.89 -12.30 21.05
CA PHE A 232 10.57 -13.53 20.68
C PHE A 232 12.09 -13.54 20.88
N TYR A 233 12.73 -12.37 20.88
CA TYR A 233 14.19 -12.24 20.87
C TYR A 233 14.76 -11.47 22.07
N ASP A 234 13.91 -10.96 22.99
CA ASP A 234 14.35 -10.33 24.22
C ASP A 234 14.88 -11.39 25.22
N PRO A 235 16.20 -11.40 25.55
CA PRO A 235 16.78 -12.40 26.44
C PRO A 235 16.26 -12.27 27.87
N LEU A 236 15.95 -11.07 28.35
CA LEU A 236 15.40 -10.84 29.68
C LEU A 236 13.98 -11.40 29.78
N ALA A 237 13.15 -11.14 28.78
CA ALA A 237 11.80 -11.71 28.70
C ALA A 237 11.82 -13.25 28.59
N TRP A 238 12.84 -13.82 27.92
CA TRP A 238 13.04 -15.26 27.84
C TRP A 238 13.42 -15.86 29.21
N ILE A 239 14.37 -15.25 29.96
CA ILE A 239 14.77 -15.66 31.31
C ILE A 239 13.57 -15.58 32.25
N TRP A 240 12.82 -14.50 32.25
CA TRP A 240 11.62 -14.31 33.06
C TRP A 240 10.56 -15.38 32.81
N ARG A 241 10.31 -15.72 31.56
CA ARG A 241 9.37 -16.81 31.19
C ARG A 241 9.83 -18.17 31.72
N LYS A 242 11.14 -18.43 31.66
CA LYS A 242 11.76 -19.69 32.08
C LYS A 242 11.80 -19.84 33.62
N VAL A 243 12.11 -18.77 34.34
CA VAL A 243 12.27 -18.77 35.80
C VAL A 243 10.93 -18.71 36.51
N LEU A 244 9.97 -17.98 36.03
CA LEU A 244 8.68 -17.78 36.72
C LEU A 244 7.57 -18.73 36.28
N GLY A 245 7.82 -19.65 35.32
CA GLY A 245 6.84 -20.64 34.84
C GLY A 245 5.53 -20.06 34.30
N LYS A 246 5.42 -18.72 34.24
CA LYS A 246 4.27 -18.03 33.65
C LYS A 246 4.46 -17.99 32.15
N GLN A 247 3.59 -18.68 31.41
CA GLN A 247 3.31 -18.26 30.06
C GLN A 247 2.93 -16.78 30.19
N ALA A 248 3.86 -15.90 29.79
CA ALA A 248 3.53 -14.50 29.71
C ALA A 248 2.36 -14.41 28.73
N GLU A 249 1.15 -14.23 29.25
CA GLU A 249 0.09 -13.66 28.46
C GLU A 249 0.71 -12.44 27.84
N GLN A 250 0.85 -12.48 26.49
CA GLN A 250 1.34 -11.36 25.71
C GLN A 250 0.28 -10.26 25.80
N LYS A 251 0.09 -9.73 26.99
CA LYS A 251 -0.57 -8.46 27.20
C LYS A 251 0.32 -7.43 26.54
N GLN A 252 -0.19 -6.89 25.47
CA GLN A 252 0.34 -5.72 24.82
C GLN A 252 0.62 -4.70 25.93
N ALA A 253 1.88 -4.31 26.05
CA ALA A 253 2.22 -3.13 26.82
C ALA A 253 1.48 -1.94 26.21
N PRO A 254 1.03 -1.00 27.03
CA PRO A 254 0.22 0.13 26.63
C PRO A 254 0.87 0.98 25.52
#